data_6cc6049a21b2c8f037b6f5baf5d57c52
#
_entry.id   6cc6049a21b2c8f037b6f5baf5d57c52
#
_cell.length_a   1.000
_cell.length_b   1.000
_cell.length_c   1.000
_cell.angle_alpha   90.00
_cell.angle_beta   90.00
_cell.angle_gamma   90.00
#
_symmetry.space_group_name_H-M   'P 1'
#
loop_
_entity.id
_entity.type
_entity.pdbx_description
1 polymer ?
#
loop_
_entity_poly.entity_id
_entity_poly.type
_entity_poly.pdbx_seq_one_letter_code
_entity_poly.pdbx_strand_id
1 'polypeptide(L)'
;MTIYAKVFALCLVAAACIQPTFAHTDDYLDTVPGAHGGQLRMGGAYHFELVVSPTATADKASVVKVYLTDHAGVVAKNSGMKAQLLLKTNGKPVSVKLTADGENVLQGSAAFTASPELQATLAVTFADNSSAQMNFQPLKPKPAAEPHQHHDHDKTHDEQHEHNEPHKHEDAHSHH
;
A
#
# COMPACT_ATOMS: atom_id res chain seq x y z
N MET A 1 59.62 -31.19 16.71
CA MET A 1 59.41 -29.81 17.14
C MET A 1 58.24 -29.28 16.33
N THR A 2 57.04 -29.37 16.90
CA THR A 2 55.75 -29.18 16.16
C THR A 2 55.14 -27.87 16.68
N ILE A 3 55.04 -26.88 15.81
CA ILE A 3 54.47 -25.56 16.11
C ILE A 3 53.01 -25.59 15.73
N TYR A 4 52.11 -25.63 16.73
CA TYR A 4 50.67 -25.52 16.51
C TYR A 4 50.30 -24.04 16.36
N ALA A 5 49.96 -23.62 15.14
CA ALA A 5 49.36 -22.33 14.86
C ALA A 5 47.89 -22.40 15.24
N LYS A 6 47.49 -21.62 16.29
CA LYS A 6 46.09 -21.44 16.66
C LYS A 6 45.48 -20.41 15.75
N VAL A 7 44.63 -20.85 14.81
CA VAL A 7 43.79 -19.97 14.02
C VAL A 7 42.58 -19.60 14.87
N PHE A 8 42.52 -18.36 15.30
CA PHE A 8 41.34 -17.77 15.97
C PHE A 8 40.35 -17.32 14.88
N ALA A 9 39.33 -18.11 14.63
CA ALA A 9 38.22 -17.73 13.72
C ALA A 9 37.33 -16.73 14.46
N LEU A 10 37.41 -15.47 14.08
CA LEU A 10 36.54 -14.39 14.55
C LEU A 10 35.22 -14.46 13.75
N CYS A 11 34.21 -15.12 14.29
CA CYS A 11 32.84 -15.07 13.74
C CYS A 11 32.22 -13.70 13.98
N LEU A 12 32.28 -12.84 12.96
CA LEU A 12 31.54 -11.57 12.93
C LEU A 12 30.08 -11.88 12.64
N VAL A 13 29.22 -11.95 13.66
CA VAL A 13 27.78 -12.06 13.51
C VAL A 13 27.28 -10.67 13.10
N ALA A 14 27.07 -10.48 11.80
CA ALA A 14 26.35 -9.32 11.28
C ALA A 14 24.89 -9.48 11.66
N ALA A 15 24.45 -8.80 12.72
CA ALA A 15 23.05 -8.64 13.05
C ALA A 15 22.40 -7.79 11.94
N ALA A 16 21.76 -8.43 10.98
CA ALA A 16 20.91 -7.77 10.00
C ALA A 16 19.74 -7.16 10.76
N CYS A 17 19.74 -5.84 10.93
CA CYS A 17 18.59 -5.09 11.39
C CYS A 17 17.48 -5.24 10.35
N ILE A 18 16.57 -6.19 10.56
CA ILE A 18 15.33 -6.29 9.81
C ILE A 18 14.45 -5.14 10.29
N GLN A 19 14.47 -4.04 9.55
CA GLN A 19 13.53 -2.93 9.77
C GLN A 19 12.15 -3.41 9.33
N PRO A 20 11.11 -3.36 10.18
CA PRO A 20 9.76 -3.59 9.72
C PRO A 20 9.39 -2.45 8.76
N THR A 21 9.37 -2.75 7.47
CA THR A 21 8.74 -1.86 6.51
C THR A 21 7.24 -1.95 6.76
N PHE A 22 6.61 -0.86 7.16
CA PHE A 22 5.15 -0.76 7.22
C PHE A 22 4.62 -0.79 5.78
N ALA A 23 4.46 -1.99 5.27
CA ALA A 23 3.75 -2.22 4.02
C ALA A 23 2.25 -2.18 4.31
N HIS A 24 1.51 -1.34 3.62
CA HIS A 24 0.05 -1.41 3.65
C HIS A 24 -0.37 -2.80 3.16
N THR A 25 -1.27 -3.44 3.90
CA THR A 25 -1.80 -4.75 3.47
C THR A 25 -2.71 -4.58 2.26
N ASP A 26 -2.83 -5.61 1.42
CA ASP A 26 -3.75 -5.61 0.28
C ASP A 26 -5.20 -5.36 0.73
N ASP A 27 -5.60 -5.90 1.89
CA ASP A 27 -6.93 -5.67 2.47
C ASP A 27 -7.18 -4.18 2.77
N TYR A 28 -6.18 -3.48 3.31
CA TYR A 28 -6.28 -2.03 3.51
C TYR A 28 -6.38 -1.30 2.18
N LEU A 29 -5.54 -1.64 1.20
CA LEU A 29 -5.54 -1.00 -0.12
C LEU A 29 -6.83 -1.27 -0.90
N ASP A 30 -7.52 -2.38 -0.64
CA ASP A 30 -8.83 -2.66 -1.23
C ASP A 30 -9.92 -1.69 -0.71
N THR A 31 -9.74 -1.08 0.46
CA THR A 31 -10.65 -0.04 0.97
C THR A 31 -10.34 1.36 0.43
N VAL A 32 -9.11 1.60 -0.02
CA VAL A 32 -8.66 2.91 -0.53
C VAL A 32 -9.09 3.08 -1.99
N PRO A 33 -9.80 4.17 -2.34
CA PRO A 33 -10.11 4.45 -3.72
C PRO A 33 -8.84 4.86 -4.49
N GLY A 34 -8.58 4.23 -5.62
CA GLY A 34 -7.55 4.69 -6.55
C GLY A 34 -7.95 6.03 -7.18
N ALA A 35 -6.98 6.90 -7.44
CA ALA A 35 -7.21 8.23 -8.02
C ALA A 35 -7.85 8.17 -9.43
N HIS A 36 -7.67 7.07 -10.14
CA HIS A 36 -8.21 6.82 -11.48
C HIS A 36 -9.29 5.74 -11.50
N GLY A 37 -9.83 5.38 -10.32
CA GLY A 37 -10.86 4.36 -10.17
C GLY A 37 -10.36 2.91 -10.28
N GLY A 38 -9.06 2.69 -10.26
CA GLY A 38 -8.41 1.38 -10.29
C GLY A 38 -8.25 0.75 -8.92
N GLN A 39 -7.64 -0.43 -8.91
CA GLN A 39 -7.24 -1.13 -7.69
C GLN A 39 -5.78 -0.83 -7.36
N LEU A 40 -5.49 -0.55 -6.10
CA LEU A 40 -4.15 -0.25 -5.58
C LEU A 40 -3.45 -1.51 -5.08
N ARG A 41 -2.13 -1.61 -5.33
CA ARG A 41 -1.23 -2.60 -4.72
C ARG A 41 0.13 -1.98 -4.45
N MET A 42 0.84 -2.52 -3.48
CA MET A 42 2.22 -2.13 -3.20
C MET A 42 3.21 -3.00 -3.97
N GLY A 43 4.27 -2.35 -4.49
CA GLY A 43 5.41 -3.02 -5.09
C GLY A 43 6.69 -2.23 -4.82
N GLY A 44 7.54 -2.75 -3.93
CA GLY A 44 8.73 -2.01 -3.47
C GLY A 44 8.34 -0.74 -2.72
N ALA A 45 8.89 0.40 -3.15
CA ALA A 45 8.63 1.72 -2.57
C ALA A 45 7.44 2.46 -3.22
N TYR A 46 6.63 1.78 -4.02
CA TYR A 46 5.58 2.41 -4.82
C TYR A 46 4.21 1.78 -4.62
N HIS A 47 3.17 2.59 -4.84
CA HIS A 47 1.83 2.11 -5.11
C HIS A 47 1.61 2.03 -6.61
N PHE A 48 0.99 0.95 -7.05
CA PHE A 48 0.58 0.72 -8.42
C PHE A 48 -0.94 0.66 -8.48
N GLU A 49 -1.55 1.54 -9.27
CA GLU A 49 -2.98 1.54 -9.52
C GLU A 49 -3.27 0.91 -10.88
N LEU A 50 -3.88 -0.26 -10.89
CA LEU A 50 -4.28 -0.94 -12.12
C LEU A 50 -5.68 -0.51 -12.54
N VAL A 51 -5.78 0.06 -13.72
CA VAL A 51 -7.05 0.47 -14.37
C VAL A 51 -7.30 -0.38 -15.59
N VAL A 52 -8.44 -1.04 -15.61
CA VAL A 52 -8.94 -1.83 -16.76
C VAL A 52 -10.37 -1.40 -17.11
N SER A 53 -10.75 -1.54 -18.36
CA SER A 53 -12.13 -1.26 -18.77
C SER A 53 -13.11 -2.32 -18.20
N PRO A 54 -14.17 -1.92 -17.50
CA PRO A 54 -15.18 -2.86 -17.01
C PRO A 54 -16.08 -3.41 -18.15
N THR A 55 -15.96 -2.87 -19.36
CA THR A 55 -16.71 -3.29 -20.54
C THR A 55 -15.85 -3.96 -21.59
N ALA A 56 -14.62 -4.40 -21.22
CA ALA A 56 -13.71 -5.07 -22.15
C ALA A 56 -14.29 -6.43 -22.59
N THR A 57 -14.14 -6.73 -23.87
CA THR A 57 -14.59 -7.98 -24.50
C THR A 57 -13.43 -8.67 -25.21
N ALA A 58 -13.52 -9.99 -25.34
CA ALA A 58 -12.42 -10.80 -25.90
C ALA A 58 -12.21 -10.61 -27.43
N ASP A 59 -13.11 -9.96 -28.10
CA ASP A 59 -13.08 -9.70 -29.55
C ASP A 59 -12.42 -8.35 -29.91
N LYS A 60 -12.20 -7.47 -28.89
CA LYS A 60 -11.64 -6.14 -29.11
C LYS A 60 -10.55 -5.81 -28.09
N ALA A 61 -9.42 -5.31 -28.58
CA ALA A 61 -8.36 -4.82 -27.71
C ALA A 61 -8.84 -3.62 -26.88
N SER A 62 -8.64 -3.71 -25.58
CA SER A 62 -8.91 -2.65 -24.60
C SER A 62 -7.61 -2.18 -23.97
N VAL A 63 -7.53 -0.88 -23.69
CA VAL A 63 -6.36 -0.26 -23.04
C VAL A 63 -6.34 -0.64 -21.57
N VAL A 64 -5.15 -0.96 -21.08
CA VAL A 64 -4.84 -1.18 -19.68
C VAL A 64 -3.81 -0.16 -19.24
N LYS A 65 -4.04 0.49 -18.11
CA LYS A 65 -3.11 1.48 -17.54
C LYS A 65 -2.70 1.10 -16.12
N VAL A 66 -1.46 1.41 -15.79
CA VAL A 66 -0.91 1.29 -14.45
C VAL A 66 -0.31 2.64 -14.08
N TYR A 67 -0.86 3.27 -13.05
CA TYR A 67 -0.36 4.55 -12.52
C TYR A 67 0.53 4.28 -11.32
N LEU A 68 1.58 5.10 -11.17
CA LEU A 68 2.56 4.98 -10.10
C LEU A 68 2.52 6.19 -9.19
N THR A 69 2.51 5.93 -7.88
CA THR A 69 2.72 6.93 -6.84
C THR A 69 3.69 6.39 -5.79
N ASP A 70 4.27 7.25 -4.99
CA ASP A 70 4.94 6.85 -3.76
C ASP A 70 3.94 6.57 -2.62
N HIS A 71 4.43 6.25 -1.43
CA HIS A 71 3.59 5.96 -0.26
C HIS A 71 2.83 7.18 0.27
N ALA A 72 3.26 8.40 -0.08
CA ALA A 72 2.56 9.64 0.25
C ALA A 72 1.51 10.03 -0.81
N GLY A 73 1.33 9.21 -1.86
CA GLY A 73 0.43 9.49 -2.97
C GLY A 73 0.99 10.48 -3.99
N VAL A 74 2.27 10.85 -3.88
CA VAL A 74 2.93 11.73 -4.85
C VAL A 74 3.29 10.94 -6.10
N VAL A 75 3.10 11.55 -7.26
CA VAL A 75 3.43 10.96 -8.56
C VAL A 75 4.88 10.48 -8.60
N ALA A 76 5.07 9.20 -8.91
CA ALA A 76 6.38 8.56 -9.02
C ALA A 76 6.75 8.33 -10.49
N LYS A 77 8.03 8.52 -10.84
CA LYS A 77 8.48 8.33 -12.23
C LYS A 77 8.68 6.86 -12.56
N ASN A 78 8.24 6.47 -13.77
CA ASN A 78 8.41 5.13 -14.32
C ASN A 78 9.72 4.94 -15.09
N SER A 79 10.66 5.88 -15.00
CA SER A 79 11.92 5.90 -15.78
C SER A 79 12.73 4.61 -15.54
N GLY A 80 13.09 3.94 -16.65
CA GLY A 80 13.87 2.69 -16.61
C GLY A 80 13.10 1.45 -16.17
N MET A 81 11.82 1.57 -15.85
CA MET A 81 10.99 0.43 -15.48
C MET A 81 10.60 -0.39 -16.72
N LYS A 82 10.58 -1.72 -16.52
CA LYS A 82 10.01 -2.68 -17.48
C LYS A 82 8.87 -3.38 -16.79
N ALA A 83 7.73 -3.51 -17.45
CA ALA A 83 6.56 -4.10 -16.85
C ALA A 83 5.82 -5.03 -17.81
N GLN A 84 5.30 -6.11 -17.24
CA GLN A 84 4.45 -7.06 -17.94
C GLN A 84 3.24 -7.37 -17.06
N LEU A 85 2.07 -7.35 -17.66
CA LEU A 85 0.82 -7.70 -17.02
C LEU A 85 0.31 -9.01 -17.60
N LEU A 86 -0.04 -9.95 -16.74
CA LEU A 86 -0.74 -11.17 -17.09
C LEU A 86 -2.20 -11.04 -16.64
N LEU A 87 -3.11 -10.99 -17.58
CA LEU A 87 -4.56 -11.03 -17.32
C LEU A 87 -5.04 -12.47 -17.43
N LYS A 88 -5.92 -12.91 -16.53
CA LYS A 88 -6.52 -14.24 -16.55
C LYS A 88 -8.01 -14.14 -16.35
N THR A 89 -8.76 -14.49 -17.39
CA THR A 89 -10.22 -14.58 -17.39
C THR A 89 -10.63 -15.97 -17.86
N ASN A 90 -11.56 -16.62 -17.15
CA ASN A 90 -12.04 -17.97 -17.49
C ASN A 90 -10.89 -18.98 -17.72
N GLY A 91 -9.82 -18.85 -16.93
CA GLY A 91 -8.67 -19.74 -17.01
C GLY A 91 -7.70 -19.46 -18.18
N LYS A 92 -8.01 -18.55 -19.09
CA LYS A 92 -7.16 -18.22 -20.25
C LYS A 92 -6.24 -17.04 -19.91
N PRO A 93 -4.91 -17.21 -19.96
CA PRO A 93 -3.97 -16.13 -19.73
C PRO A 93 -3.80 -15.27 -20.99
N VAL A 94 -3.72 -13.95 -20.79
CA VAL A 94 -3.42 -12.95 -21.82
C VAL A 94 -2.26 -12.11 -21.31
N SER A 95 -1.12 -12.14 -22.00
CA SER A 95 0.06 -11.36 -21.62
C SER A 95 0.04 -10.00 -22.31
N VAL A 96 0.29 -8.94 -21.53
CA VAL A 96 0.30 -7.56 -21.98
C VAL A 96 1.66 -6.94 -21.62
N LYS A 97 2.45 -6.58 -22.64
CA LYS A 97 3.63 -5.76 -22.41
C LYS A 97 3.20 -4.33 -22.14
N LEU A 98 3.65 -3.76 -21.02
CA LEU A 98 3.40 -2.37 -20.67
C LEU A 98 4.61 -1.51 -21.07
N THR A 99 4.33 -0.34 -21.62
CA THR A 99 5.33 0.67 -22.00
C THR A 99 4.98 1.99 -21.35
N ALA A 100 5.98 2.86 -21.14
CA ALA A 100 5.75 4.18 -20.57
C ALA A 100 4.84 5.03 -21.48
N ASP A 101 3.84 5.66 -20.87
CA ASP A 101 2.91 6.61 -21.46
C ASP A 101 2.86 7.86 -20.55
N GLY A 102 3.88 8.71 -20.68
CA GLY A 102 4.13 9.81 -19.74
C GLY A 102 5.06 9.41 -18.57
N GLU A 103 5.16 10.27 -17.56
CA GLU A 103 6.16 10.12 -16.50
C GLU A 103 5.84 9.04 -15.48
N ASN A 104 4.55 8.78 -15.22
CA ASN A 104 4.09 7.89 -14.16
C ASN A 104 3.08 6.83 -14.63
N VAL A 105 2.89 6.67 -15.90
CA VAL A 105 1.92 5.74 -16.48
C VAL A 105 2.65 4.68 -17.29
N LEU A 106 2.28 3.41 -17.06
CA LEU A 106 2.63 2.30 -17.92
C LEU A 106 1.35 1.84 -18.62
N GLN A 107 1.38 1.71 -19.95
CA GLN A 107 0.21 1.40 -20.74
C GLN A 107 0.45 0.23 -21.69
N GLY A 108 -0.57 -0.56 -21.92
CA GLY A 108 -0.63 -1.59 -22.93
C GLY A 108 -2.06 -1.83 -23.39
N SER A 109 -2.23 -2.75 -24.32
CA SER A 109 -3.58 -3.14 -24.78
C SER A 109 -3.64 -4.63 -25.06
N ALA A 110 -4.80 -5.22 -24.79
CA ALA A 110 -5.10 -6.63 -25.09
C ALA A 110 -6.61 -6.84 -25.22
N ALA A 111 -6.99 -7.91 -25.89
CA ALA A 111 -8.35 -8.41 -25.90
C ALA A 111 -8.55 -9.37 -24.72
N PHE A 112 -9.47 -9.05 -23.82
CA PHE A 112 -9.83 -9.87 -22.66
C PHE A 112 -11.30 -9.65 -22.30
N THR A 113 -11.88 -10.57 -21.57
CA THR A 113 -13.26 -10.40 -21.06
C THR A 113 -13.23 -9.81 -19.66
N ALA A 114 -13.89 -8.67 -19.48
CA ALA A 114 -14.13 -8.07 -18.17
C ALA A 114 -15.11 -8.93 -17.37
N SER A 115 -14.74 -9.30 -16.16
CA SER A 115 -15.61 -9.98 -15.20
C SER A 115 -15.13 -9.73 -13.78
N PRO A 116 -15.97 -9.89 -12.75
CA PRO A 116 -15.54 -9.81 -11.35
C PRO A 116 -14.42 -10.78 -10.98
N GLU A 117 -14.29 -11.90 -11.69
CA GLU A 117 -13.28 -12.95 -11.51
C GLU A 117 -11.99 -12.67 -12.27
N LEU A 118 -11.90 -11.54 -12.98
CA LEU A 118 -10.68 -11.14 -13.67
C LEU A 118 -9.52 -11.03 -12.68
N GLN A 119 -8.52 -11.87 -12.87
CA GLN A 119 -7.26 -11.80 -12.13
C GLN A 119 -6.20 -11.13 -12.99
N ALA A 120 -5.35 -10.34 -12.36
CA ALA A 120 -4.22 -9.73 -13.02
C ALA A 120 -2.96 -9.85 -12.15
N THR A 121 -1.84 -10.22 -12.77
CA THR A 121 -0.53 -10.23 -12.12
C THR A 121 0.38 -9.27 -12.85
N LEU A 122 0.85 -8.23 -12.15
CA LEU A 122 1.80 -7.26 -12.66
C LEU A 122 3.20 -7.63 -12.16
N ALA A 123 4.12 -7.85 -13.09
CA ALA A 123 5.54 -7.99 -12.82
C ALA A 123 6.26 -6.73 -13.30
N VAL A 124 7.07 -6.14 -12.41
CA VAL A 124 7.84 -4.92 -12.68
C VAL A 124 9.32 -5.19 -12.39
N THR A 125 10.19 -4.76 -13.27
CA THR A 125 11.63 -4.63 -13.03
C THR A 125 11.96 -3.16 -12.98
N PHE A 126 12.54 -2.70 -11.87
CA PHE A 126 12.94 -1.32 -11.65
C PHE A 126 14.28 -0.99 -12.33
N ALA A 127 14.64 0.30 -12.38
CA ALA A 127 15.89 0.75 -12.99
C ALA A 127 17.15 0.18 -12.32
N ASP A 128 17.10 -0.17 -11.05
CA ASP A 128 18.17 -0.80 -10.26
C ASP A 128 18.24 -2.33 -10.43
N ASN A 129 17.42 -2.90 -11.33
CA ASN A 129 17.23 -4.33 -11.58
C ASN A 129 16.56 -5.11 -10.43
N SER A 130 16.09 -4.46 -9.39
CA SER A 130 15.17 -5.10 -8.45
C SER A 130 13.83 -5.39 -9.12
N SER A 131 13.02 -6.28 -8.56
CA SER A 131 11.72 -6.63 -9.12
C SER A 131 10.65 -6.75 -8.06
N ALA A 132 9.41 -6.50 -8.48
CA ALA A 132 8.23 -6.71 -7.67
C ALA A 132 7.14 -7.41 -8.49
N GLN A 133 6.29 -8.17 -7.80
CA GLN A 133 5.12 -8.80 -8.39
C GLN A 133 3.91 -8.51 -7.52
N MET A 134 2.81 -8.10 -8.14
CA MET A 134 1.58 -7.72 -7.47
C MET A 134 0.39 -8.42 -8.12
N ASN A 135 -0.57 -8.84 -7.29
CA ASN A 135 -1.78 -9.51 -7.76
C ASN A 135 -3.00 -8.61 -7.57
N PHE A 136 -3.85 -8.55 -8.57
CA PHE A 136 -5.03 -7.70 -8.62
C PHE A 136 -6.27 -8.53 -8.96
N GLN A 137 -7.41 -8.04 -8.49
CA GLN A 137 -8.76 -8.40 -8.92
C GLN A 137 -9.52 -7.10 -9.24
N PRO A 138 -9.16 -6.43 -10.33
CA PRO A 138 -9.49 -5.02 -10.54
C PRO A 138 -10.99 -4.74 -10.71
N LEU A 139 -11.78 -5.76 -11.01
CA LEU A 139 -13.24 -5.66 -11.19
C LEU A 139 -14.01 -6.37 -10.08
N LYS A 140 -13.35 -6.86 -9.03
CA LYS A 140 -14.03 -7.41 -7.86
C LYS A 140 -14.84 -6.30 -7.18
N PRO A 141 -16.13 -6.54 -6.86
CA PRO A 141 -16.91 -5.59 -6.10
C PRO A 141 -16.21 -5.23 -4.79
N LYS A 142 -16.06 -3.93 -4.52
CA LYS A 142 -15.52 -3.48 -3.22
C LYS A 142 -16.54 -3.82 -2.13
N PRO A 143 -16.09 -4.28 -0.94
CA PRO A 143 -16.96 -4.37 0.21
C PRO A 143 -17.64 -3.02 0.43
N ALA A 144 -18.94 -3.03 0.69
CA ALA A 144 -19.60 -1.81 1.14
C ALA A 144 -18.89 -1.32 2.39
N ALA A 145 -18.54 -0.03 2.44
CA ALA A 145 -18.00 0.55 3.66
C ALA A 145 -19.03 0.32 4.78
N GLU A 146 -18.65 -0.47 5.79
CA GLU A 146 -19.49 -0.64 6.98
C GLU A 146 -19.74 0.77 7.54
N PRO A 147 -21.00 1.16 7.78
CA PRO A 147 -21.27 2.43 8.43
C PRO A 147 -20.61 2.39 9.80
N HIS A 148 -19.63 3.26 10.01
CA HIS A 148 -19.00 3.42 11.32
C HIS A 148 -20.11 3.79 12.31
N GLN A 149 -20.55 2.83 13.14
CA GLN A 149 -21.40 3.11 14.27
C GLN A 149 -20.55 3.98 15.22
N HIS A 150 -20.82 5.26 15.21
CA HIS A 150 -20.38 6.14 16.26
C HIS A 150 -21.03 5.64 17.54
N HIS A 151 -20.26 4.93 18.36
CA HIS A 151 -20.62 4.72 19.74
C HIS A 151 -20.52 6.08 20.41
N ASP A 152 -21.64 6.80 20.48
CA ASP A 152 -21.82 7.91 21.39
C ASP A 152 -21.63 7.36 22.80
N HIS A 153 -20.44 7.53 23.34
CA HIS A 153 -20.19 7.39 24.76
C HIS A 153 -20.83 8.59 25.43
N ASP A 154 -22.12 8.45 25.74
CA ASP A 154 -22.83 9.32 26.64
C ASP A 154 -22.14 9.19 28.02
N LYS A 155 -21.19 10.08 28.28
CA LYS A 155 -20.55 10.24 29.58
C LYS A 155 -21.47 11.08 30.44
N THR A 156 -22.47 10.47 31.03
CA THR A 156 -23.10 11.01 32.23
C THR A 156 -22.12 10.83 33.39
N HIS A 157 -21.22 11.79 33.53
CA HIS A 157 -20.50 11.98 34.80
C HIS A 157 -21.33 12.89 35.68
N ASP A 158 -22.20 12.28 36.51
CA ASP A 158 -22.67 12.88 37.75
C ASP A 158 -21.46 12.89 38.72
N GLU A 159 -20.78 14.01 38.78
CA GLU A 159 -19.85 14.29 39.86
C GLU A 159 -20.49 15.34 40.76
N GLN A 160 -21.24 14.89 41.76
CA GLN A 160 -21.46 15.60 43.00
C GLN A 160 -20.18 15.52 43.82
N HIS A 161 -19.36 16.54 43.81
CA HIS A 161 -18.38 16.81 44.86
C HIS A 161 -18.71 18.16 45.50
N GLU A 162 -19.54 18.10 46.55
CA GLU A 162 -19.59 19.12 47.58
C GLU A 162 -18.28 19.03 48.37
N HIS A 163 -17.41 20.00 48.20
CA HIS A 163 -16.41 20.34 49.20
C HIS A 163 -16.58 21.79 49.61
N ASN A 164 -17.34 21.92 50.70
CA ASN A 164 -17.51 23.11 51.47
C ASN A 164 -16.44 23.08 52.59
N GLU A 165 -15.38 23.84 52.45
CA GLU A 165 -14.54 24.25 53.59
C GLU A 165 -13.95 25.63 53.35
N PRO A 166 -14.18 26.60 54.28
CA PRO A 166 -13.65 27.95 54.20
C PRO A 166 -12.29 28.03 54.87
N HIS A 167 -11.23 28.21 54.14
CA HIS A 167 -9.95 28.58 54.71
C HIS A 167 -9.89 30.09 54.88
N LYS A 168 -10.05 30.52 56.15
CA LYS A 168 -9.59 31.80 56.67
C LYS A 168 -8.06 31.82 56.57
N HIS A 169 -7.51 32.83 55.97
CA HIS A 169 -6.17 33.33 56.26
C HIS A 169 -6.25 34.78 56.65
N GLU A 170 -6.01 34.97 57.94
CA GLU A 170 -5.74 36.29 58.55
C GLU A 170 -4.30 36.71 58.21
N ASP A 171 -4.23 37.92 57.91
CA ASP A 171 -3.31 39.01 58.16
C ASP A 171 -1.84 38.78 58.53
N ALA A 172 -1.12 39.77 57.96
CA ALA A 172 0.00 40.48 58.53
C ALA A 172 1.41 39.94 58.28
N HIS A 173 2.21 40.69 57.56
CA HIS A 173 3.25 41.55 58.14
C HIS A 173 3.94 42.43 57.09
N SER A 174 3.80 43.74 57.35
CA SER A 174 4.71 44.85 57.02
C SER A 174 6.17 44.51 57.36
N HIS A 175 7.11 44.95 56.56
CA HIS A 175 8.28 45.78 56.93
C HIS A 175 9.34 45.80 55.85
N HIS A 176 9.68 47.03 55.54
CA HIS A 176 10.91 47.65 55.00
C HIS A 176 11.25 47.45 53.54
#